data_2592aed5f74ed550a4debb5252452b6b
#
_entry.id   2592aed5f74ed550a4debb5252452b6b
#
_cell.length_a   1.000
_cell.length_b   1.000
_cell.length_c   1.000
_cell.angle_alpha   90.00
_cell.angle_beta   90.00
_cell.angle_gamma   90.00
#
_symmetry.space_group_name_H-M   'P 1'
#
loop_
_entity.id
_entity.type
_entity.pdbx_description
1 polymer ?
#
loop_
_entity_poly.entity_id
_entity_poly.type
_entity_poly.pdbx_seq_one_letter_code
_entity_poly.pdbx_strand_id
1 'polypeptide(L)'
;MKLLGSSSTRIHVPARSSSLTGLAQAQTPEPPRWAARRPLITPGGSVTKPFDRPARLAELALGTPPGSVTVAAPRTASGMRKPGIPAMADRQSVLEQSLLRSVIESGDRVVIDDVRLDPRVRASGPRESGGVRAWAGFPVRDPDGAVVAALCVTDHVPRTWSAGELEFLDLLSHVASAEIALQVTLKHGAERAELARTLQESLLPPRLPEIPGLRVAARYVAGGTGAEVLGDFYDVFPSVRTSWGLVVGDVCGKGVPAAKSTALARYTLRAEAHRHGRPSLILAALNQALLDWLTDDPRFLSAIYATVRATPAGASVQVSSAGHPLALVHRADGRVQTFGRPGTLLGVLADPELHDSRTSLRPGDSLILFTDGVTEARRRGDRDLYGDRRLRDLLAGLPDMSAARTAAAIQQAVRAFSGPDISDDAVALVLKVPGRQDNAQGGV
;
A
#
# COMPACT_ATOMS: atom_id res chain seq x y z
N MET A 1 52.58 34.92 1.64
CA MET A 1 53.60 35.05 2.69
C MET A 1 53.13 34.29 3.91
N LYS A 2 53.85 33.20 4.26
CA LYS A 2 53.95 32.46 5.55
C LYS A 2 52.64 32.02 6.20
N LEU A 3 52.31 30.75 6.28
CA LEU A 3 52.86 29.54 6.96
C LEU A 3 52.56 29.47 8.46
N LEU A 4 52.15 28.25 8.86
CA LEU A 4 52.22 27.56 10.16
C LEU A 4 50.92 27.64 10.98
N GLY A 5 50.45 26.58 11.63
CA GLY A 5 51.01 25.26 11.89
C GLY A 5 50.00 24.39 12.64
N SER A 6 50.20 23.11 12.54
CA SER A 6 49.59 21.98 13.16
C SER A 6 49.72 21.90 14.67
N SER A 7 48.76 21.29 15.38
CA SER A 7 49.07 20.48 16.57
C SER A 7 48.05 19.41 16.82
N SER A 8 48.51 18.20 16.63
CA SER A 8 47.85 16.94 17.01
C SER A 8 48.21 16.66 18.49
N THR A 9 47.20 16.41 19.32
CA THR A 9 47.42 15.93 20.68
C THR A 9 46.98 14.46 20.77
N ARG A 10 47.95 13.56 20.85
CA ARG A 10 47.77 12.14 21.22
C ARG A 10 47.64 12.07 22.76
N ILE A 11 46.59 11.42 23.21
CA ILE A 11 46.49 10.96 24.61
C ILE A 11 46.86 9.48 24.65
N HIS A 12 47.88 9.20 25.42
CA HIS A 12 48.47 7.90 25.71
C HIS A 12 47.82 7.36 26.99
N VAL A 13 47.31 6.11 26.97
CA VAL A 13 46.89 5.40 28.19
C VAL A 13 47.63 4.06 28.24
N PRO A 14 48.25 3.70 29.37
CA PRO A 14 49.14 2.54 29.46
C PRO A 14 48.37 1.22 29.68
N ALA A 15 48.96 0.16 29.12
CA ALA A 15 48.55 -1.24 29.31
C ALA A 15 48.84 -1.72 30.74
N ARG A 16 47.94 -2.46 31.34
CA ARG A 16 48.22 -3.45 32.37
C ARG A 16 47.72 -4.82 31.95
N SER A 17 48.67 -5.72 31.90
CA SER A 17 48.53 -7.15 31.75
C SER A 17 47.92 -7.80 32.98
N SER A 18 46.98 -8.73 32.82
CA SER A 18 46.90 -9.95 33.65
C SER A 18 46.18 -11.03 32.90
N SER A 19 46.90 -12.10 32.70
CA SER A 19 46.53 -13.41 32.21
C SER A 19 45.47 -14.08 33.09
N LEU A 20 44.46 -14.70 32.45
CA LEU A 20 43.85 -15.96 32.96
C LEU A 20 43.13 -16.70 31.83
N THR A 21 43.70 -17.85 31.50
CA THR A 21 43.11 -19.21 31.22
C THR A 21 41.94 -19.28 30.26
N GLY A 22 42.20 -20.04 29.20
CA GLY A 22 41.34 -20.55 28.17
C GLY A 22 40.08 -21.26 28.61
N LEU A 23 39.03 -20.93 27.91
CA LEU A 23 37.92 -21.83 27.61
C LEU A 23 37.60 -21.62 26.12
N ALA A 24 37.87 -22.67 25.37
CA ALA A 24 37.53 -22.74 23.95
C ALA A 24 36.01 -22.58 23.82
N GLN A 25 35.57 -21.45 23.37
CA GLN A 25 34.21 -21.26 22.87
C GLN A 25 34.12 -22.02 21.53
N ALA A 26 33.41 -23.16 21.57
CA ALA A 26 32.96 -23.81 20.37
C ALA A 26 32.15 -22.80 19.53
N GLN A 27 32.69 -22.41 18.38
CA GLN A 27 31.97 -21.65 17.39
C GLN A 27 30.76 -22.48 16.97
N THR A 28 29.55 -22.06 17.38
CA THR A 28 28.30 -22.53 16.80
C THR A 28 28.36 -22.22 15.31
N PRO A 29 28.23 -23.22 14.43
CA PRO A 29 28.23 -22.98 12.99
C PRO A 29 27.12 -21.99 12.64
N GLU A 30 27.43 -20.98 11.83
CA GLU A 30 26.42 -20.07 11.29
C GLU A 30 25.28 -20.88 10.70
N PRO A 31 24.03 -20.56 11.02
CA PRO A 31 22.89 -21.24 10.42
C PRO A 31 22.94 -21.06 8.91
N PRO A 32 22.69 -22.11 8.13
CA PRO A 32 22.75 -22.06 6.67
C PRO A 32 21.83 -20.93 6.16
N ARG A 33 22.24 -20.25 5.08
CA ARG A 33 21.57 -19.05 4.51
C ARG A 33 20.05 -19.18 4.33
N TRP A 34 19.53 -20.42 4.18
CA TRP A 34 18.10 -20.68 4.11
C TRP A 34 17.36 -20.51 5.45
N ALA A 35 18.04 -20.69 6.59
CA ALA A 35 17.42 -20.54 7.92
C ALA A 35 17.11 -19.09 8.30
N ALA A 36 17.78 -18.13 7.67
CA ALA A 36 17.58 -16.69 7.87
C ALA A 36 16.41 -16.11 7.05
N ARG A 37 15.89 -16.86 6.07
CA ARG A 37 14.73 -16.41 5.28
C ARG A 37 13.44 -16.64 6.05
N ARG A 38 12.66 -15.58 6.27
CA ARG A 38 11.30 -15.66 6.83
C ARG A 38 10.45 -16.61 5.97
N PRO A 39 9.64 -17.48 6.59
CA PRO A 39 8.76 -18.37 5.84
C PRO A 39 7.80 -17.55 4.98
N LEU A 40 7.77 -17.81 3.69
CA LEU A 40 6.90 -17.20 2.69
C LEU A 40 5.42 -17.56 2.88
N ILE A 41 5.09 -18.45 3.83
CA ILE A 41 3.75 -18.96 4.04
C ILE A 41 3.32 -18.61 5.47
N THR A 42 2.35 -17.68 5.60
CA THR A 42 1.74 -17.30 6.88
C THR A 42 0.51 -18.15 7.22
N PRO A 43 0.19 -18.30 8.51
CA PRO A 43 -0.97 -19.08 8.97
C PRO A 43 -2.27 -18.33 8.71
N GLY A 44 -3.22 -19.01 8.09
CA GLY A 44 -4.60 -18.53 7.94
C GLY A 44 -5.25 -18.75 6.58
N GLY A 45 -4.48 -18.95 5.52
CA GLY A 45 -5.01 -19.39 4.23
C GLY A 45 -4.82 -20.91 4.07
N SER A 46 -5.80 -21.64 3.57
CA SER A 46 -5.70 -23.07 3.25
C SER A 46 -4.57 -23.28 2.21
N VAL A 47 -3.34 -23.42 2.68
CA VAL A 47 -2.12 -23.61 1.87
C VAL A 47 -2.10 -24.99 1.18
N THR A 48 -3.04 -25.88 1.53
CA THR A 48 -3.20 -27.21 0.93
C THR A 48 -3.72 -27.15 -0.50
N LYS A 49 -4.59 -26.18 -0.85
CA LYS A 49 -5.25 -26.14 -2.15
C LYS A 49 -4.33 -25.93 -3.38
N PRO A 50 -3.28 -25.12 -3.33
CA PRO A 50 -2.41 -24.93 -4.50
C PRO A 50 -1.61 -26.18 -4.88
N PHE A 51 -1.18 -26.96 -3.88
CA PHE A 51 -0.34 -28.15 -4.11
C PHE A 51 -1.13 -29.45 -4.23
N ASP A 52 -2.40 -29.47 -3.85
CA ASP A 52 -3.26 -30.66 -3.96
C ASP A 52 -3.42 -31.10 -5.43
N ARG A 53 -3.48 -30.16 -6.39
CA ARG A 53 -3.61 -30.48 -7.82
C ARG A 53 -2.37 -31.15 -8.41
N PRO A 54 -1.15 -30.61 -8.28
CA PRO A 54 0.08 -31.29 -8.72
C PRO A 54 0.27 -32.64 -8.06
N ALA A 55 0.04 -32.75 -6.74
CA ALA A 55 0.13 -34.00 -6.03
C ALA A 55 -0.86 -35.05 -6.55
N ARG A 56 -2.11 -34.67 -6.73
CA ARG A 56 -3.15 -35.58 -7.25
C ARG A 56 -2.88 -36.03 -8.69
N LEU A 57 -2.36 -35.15 -9.53
CA LEU A 57 -1.95 -35.49 -10.89
C LEU A 57 -0.82 -36.53 -10.87
N ALA A 58 0.17 -36.36 -9.99
CA ALA A 58 1.28 -37.29 -9.83
C ALA A 58 0.77 -38.67 -9.35
N GLU A 59 -0.10 -38.72 -8.36
CA GLU A 59 -0.69 -39.98 -7.87
C GLU A 59 -1.42 -40.76 -8.99
N LEU A 60 -2.22 -40.05 -9.78
CA LEU A 60 -2.97 -40.64 -10.89
C LEU A 60 -2.04 -41.13 -12.01
N ALA A 61 -1.04 -40.36 -12.38
CA ALA A 61 -0.11 -40.71 -13.47
C ALA A 61 0.83 -41.86 -13.08
N LEU A 62 1.26 -41.90 -11.82
CA LEU A 62 2.19 -42.92 -11.32
C LEU A 62 1.49 -44.19 -10.82
N GLY A 63 0.16 -44.15 -10.70
CA GLY A 63 -0.61 -45.26 -10.11
C GLY A 63 -0.29 -45.53 -8.64
N THR A 64 0.16 -44.50 -7.90
CA THR A 64 0.50 -44.62 -6.50
C THR A 64 -0.73 -44.39 -5.59
N PRO A 65 -0.73 -44.91 -4.36
CA PRO A 65 -1.87 -44.69 -3.45
C PRO A 65 -2.12 -43.24 -3.14
N PRO A 66 -3.37 -42.81 -2.85
CA PRO A 66 -3.67 -41.48 -2.39
C PRO A 66 -2.84 -41.09 -1.15
N GLY A 67 -2.23 -39.89 -1.20
CA GLY A 67 -1.38 -39.36 -0.13
C GLY A 67 0.09 -39.79 -0.23
N SER A 68 0.47 -40.52 -1.29
CA SER A 68 1.88 -40.90 -1.54
C SER A 68 2.70 -39.73 -2.18
N VAL A 69 2.02 -38.70 -2.68
CA VAL A 69 2.68 -37.50 -3.26
C VAL A 69 2.40 -36.30 -2.40
N THR A 70 3.46 -35.59 -2.03
CA THR A 70 3.37 -34.38 -1.19
C THR A 70 4.34 -33.30 -1.64
N VAL A 71 3.96 -32.04 -1.45
CA VAL A 71 4.90 -30.91 -1.50
C VAL A 71 5.22 -30.54 -0.05
N ALA A 72 6.47 -30.77 0.36
CA ALA A 72 6.90 -30.62 1.74
C ALA A 72 8.06 -29.64 1.88
N ALA A 73 8.06 -28.89 2.98
CA ALA A 73 9.18 -28.05 3.40
C ALA A 73 9.81 -28.64 4.69
N PRO A 74 11.13 -28.44 4.92
CA PRO A 74 11.81 -28.97 6.11
C PRO A 74 11.25 -28.33 7.38
N ARG A 75 11.23 -29.10 8.46
CA ARG A 75 10.96 -28.57 9.81
C ARG A 75 12.15 -27.72 10.26
N THR A 76 11.91 -26.48 10.71
CA THR A 76 12.97 -25.66 11.29
C THR A 76 13.44 -26.27 12.62
N ALA A 77 14.75 -26.19 12.88
CA ALA A 77 15.39 -26.74 14.10
C ALA A 77 14.83 -26.14 15.42
N SER A 78 14.12 -25.03 15.38
CA SER A 78 13.53 -24.34 16.54
C SER A 78 12.18 -24.90 17.02
N GLY A 79 11.70 -26.03 16.46
CA GLY A 79 10.43 -26.66 16.91
C GLY A 79 9.18 -25.79 16.67
N MET A 80 9.32 -24.58 16.16
CA MET A 80 8.19 -23.74 15.83
C MET A 80 7.48 -24.33 14.60
N ARG A 81 6.28 -24.84 14.81
CA ARG A 81 5.34 -25.16 13.72
C ARG A 81 5.18 -23.93 12.85
N LYS A 82 5.61 -24.04 11.60
CA LYS A 82 5.18 -23.04 10.61
C LYS A 82 3.67 -23.23 10.41
N PRO A 83 2.83 -22.31 10.86
CA PRO A 83 1.42 -22.43 10.61
C PRO A 83 1.20 -22.37 9.09
N GLY A 84 0.44 -23.30 8.53
CA GLY A 84 0.10 -23.35 7.11
C GLY A 84 0.66 -24.50 6.29
N ILE A 85 1.56 -25.33 6.86
CA ILE A 85 1.90 -26.61 6.24
C ILE A 85 0.87 -27.65 6.72
N PRO A 86 0.27 -28.46 5.79
CA PRO A 86 -0.79 -29.41 6.14
C PRO A 86 -0.36 -30.39 7.23
N ALA A 87 -1.32 -30.91 7.98
CA ALA A 87 -1.16 -31.94 9.02
C ALA A 87 -0.47 -33.25 8.54
N MET A 88 -0.21 -33.38 7.24
CA MET A 88 0.55 -34.47 6.64
C MET A 88 2.03 -34.46 7.06
N ALA A 89 2.61 -33.30 7.39
CA ALA A 89 4.00 -33.23 7.89
C ALA A 89 4.18 -33.97 9.25
N ASP A 90 3.14 -34.15 10.03
CA ASP A 90 3.19 -34.90 11.29
C ASP A 90 3.22 -36.45 11.07
N ARG A 91 2.96 -36.90 9.84
CA ARG A 91 3.00 -38.33 9.45
C ARG A 91 4.28 -38.75 8.73
N GLN A 92 5.16 -37.82 8.40
CA GLN A 92 6.41 -38.11 7.71
C GLN A 92 7.39 -38.78 8.67
N SER A 93 7.95 -39.92 8.23
CA SER A 93 8.99 -40.61 8.98
C SER A 93 10.27 -39.80 9.08
N VAL A 94 11.13 -40.14 10.05
CA VAL A 94 12.47 -39.54 10.22
C VAL A 94 13.30 -39.68 8.94
N LEU A 95 13.12 -40.78 8.22
CA LEU A 95 13.78 -41.03 6.94
C LEU A 95 13.33 -40.03 5.87
N GLU A 96 12.02 -39.86 5.68
CA GLU A 96 11.47 -38.90 4.68
C GLU A 96 11.93 -37.48 4.94
N GLN A 97 11.99 -37.08 6.22
CA GLN A 97 12.51 -35.76 6.59
C GLN A 97 14.00 -35.61 6.27
N SER A 98 14.79 -36.69 6.44
CA SER A 98 16.22 -36.68 6.07
C SER A 98 16.42 -36.58 4.56
N LEU A 99 15.63 -37.31 3.76
CA LEU A 99 15.67 -37.28 2.30
C LEU A 99 15.20 -35.94 1.75
N LEU A 100 14.13 -35.40 2.30
CA LEU A 100 13.65 -34.06 1.98
C LEU A 100 14.76 -33.01 2.22
N ARG A 101 15.46 -33.09 3.32
CA ARG A 101 16.58 -32.19 3.63
C ARG A 101 17.69 -32.33 2.61
N SER A 102 18.02 -33.55 2.16
CA SER A 102 19.05 -33.77 1.13
C SER A 102 18.70 -33.10 -0.20
N VAL A 103 17.42 -33.10 -0.63
CA VAL A 103 16.98 -32.38 -1.84
C VAL A 103 17.17 -30.87 -1.69
N ILE A 104 16.86 -30.32 -0.50
CA ILE A 104 16.95 -28.89 -0.26
C ILE A 104 18.39 -28.41 -0.14
N GLU A 105 19.26 -29.20 0.48
CA GLU A 105 20.67 -28.86 0.66
C GLU A 105 21.47 -29.02 -0.63
N SER A 106 21.20 -30.07 -1.44
CA SER A 106 21.88 -30.29 -2.71
C SER A 106 21.34 -29.39 -3.82
N GLY A 107 20.07 -29.03 -3.77
CA GLY A 107 19.36 -28.37 -4.84
C GLY A 107 19.00 -29.27 -6.02
N ASP A 108 19.31 -30.54 -5.94
CA ASP A 108 19.10 -31.54 -6.97
C ASP A 108 18.02 -32.55 -6.59
N ARG A 109 17.48 -33.24 -7.59
CA ARG A 109 16.58 -34.35 -7.35
C ARG A 109 17.30 -35.52 -6.66
N VAL A 110 16.60 -36.18 -5.74
CA VAL A 110 17.05 -37.41 -5.09
C VAL A 110 16.08 -38.53 -5.43
N VAL A 111 16.58 -39.62 -5.98
CA VAL A 111 15.78 -40.80 -6.39
C VAL A 111 16.36 -42.06 -5.73
N ILE A 112 15.50 -42.85 -5.13
CA ILE A 112 15.84 -44.07 -4.44
C ILE A 112 14.86 -45.17 -4.82
N ASP A 113 15.36 -46.25 -5.43
CA ASP A 113 14.57 -47.39 -5.88
C ASP A 113 14.20 -48.33 -4.71
N ASP A 114 15.13 -48.52 -3.76
CA ASP A 114 14.89 -49.26 -2.49
C ASP A 114 15.71 -48.63 -1.36
N VAL A 115 15.01 -48.02 -0.41
CA VAL A 115 15.63 -47.35 0.76
C VAL A 115 16.50 -48.28 1.62
N ARG A 116 16.24 -49.58 1.58
CA ARG A 116 17.03 -50.56 2.34
C ARG A 116 18.38 -50.83 1.68
N LEU A 117 18.52 -50.59 0.40
CA LEU A 117 19.72 -50.87 -0.36
C LEU A 117 20.56 -49.59 -0.57
N ASP A 118 19.97 -48.40 -0.42
CA ASP A 118 20.65 -47.11 -0.66
C ASP A 118 21.73 -46.80 0.37
N PRO A 119 22.99 -46.54 -0.06
CA PRO A 119 24.10 -46.26 0.85
C PRO A 119 23.88 -45.05 1.74
N ARG A 120 23.16 -44.03 1.24
CA ARG A 120 22.83 -42.74 1.95
C ARG A 120 21.95 -43.03 3.16
N VAL A 121 21.03 -43.99 3.03
CA VAL A 121 20.13 -44.41 4.12
C VAL A 121 20.85 -45.29 5.12
N ARG A 122 21.68 -46.22 4.64
CA ARG A 122 22.47 -47.13 5.48
C ARG A 122 23.46 -46.37 6.38
N ALA A 123 24.14 -45.36 5.85
CA ALA A 123 25.12 -44.55 6.58
C ALA A 123 24.49 -43.78 7.75
N SER A 124 23.18 -43.60 7.73
CA SER A 124 22.45 -42.80 8.72
C SER A 124 21.92 -43.63 9.90
N GLY A 125 22.23 -44.96 9.95
CA GLY A 125 21.77 -45.89 10.97
C GLY A 125 20.32 -46.38 10.79
N PRO A 126 19.87 -47.33 11.63
CA PRO A 126 18.50 -47.86 11.55
C PRO A 126 17.52 -46.75 11.92
N ARG A 127 16.73 -46.32 10.95
CA ARG A 127 15.66 -45.34 11.14
C ARG A 127 14.32 -46.00 10.80
N GLU A 128 13.30 -45.62 11.55
CA GLU A 128 11.93 -45.99 11.22
C GLU A 128 11.58 -45.40 9.84
N SER A 129 11.45 -46.28 8.85
CA SER A 129 11.12 -45.89 7.48
C SER A 129 9.63 -45.55 7.27
N GLY A 130 8.79 -45.74 8.30
CA GLY A 130 7.33 -45.57 8.17
C GLY A 130 6.72 -46.49 7.13
N GLY A 131 7.42 -47.61 6.74
CA GLY A 131 6.99 -48.54 5.68
C GLY A 131 7.39 -48.10 4.25
N VAL A 132 8.05 -46.95 4.08
CA VAL A 132 8.54 -46.48 2.77
C VAL A 132 9.64 -47.41 2.24
N ARG A 133 9.50 -47.81 0.98
CA ARG A 133 10.47 -48.68 0.26
C ARG A 133 11.12 -47.96 -0.91
N ALA A 134 10.41 -47.12 -1.65
CA ALA A 134 10.96 -46.29 -2.70
C ALA A 134 10.62 -44.82 -2.46
N TRP A 135 11.49 -43.92 -2.91
CA TRP A 135 11.31 -42.49 -2.69
C TRP A 135 11.92 -41.70 -3.84
N ALA A 136 11.19 -40.64 -4.27
CA ALA A 136 11.71 -39.66 -5.21
C ALA A 136 11.33 -38.26 -4.76
N GLY A 137 12.30 -37.33 -4.77
CA GLY A 137 12.11 -35.96 -4.39
C GLY A 137 12.69 -35.00 -5.42
N PHE A 138 11.92 -33.98 -5.79
CA PHE A 138 12.26 -32.96 -6.78
C PHE A 138 12.21 -31.58 -6.16
N PRO A 139 13.22 -30.71 -6.40
CA PRO A 139 13.29 -29.41 -5.76
C PRO A 139 12.18 -28.49 -6.27
N VAL A 140 11.54 -27.79 -5.35
CA VAL A 140 10.57 -26.73 -5.62
C VAL A 140 11.20 -25.40 -5.22
N ARG A 141 11.28 -24.47 -6.17
CA ARG A 141 12.05 -23.24 -6.04
C ARG A 141 11.15 -22.02 -5.89
N ASP A 142 11.64 -21.03 -5.18
CA ASP A 142 11.05 -19.71 -5.12
C ASP A 142 11.48 -18.85 -6.34
N PRO A 143 10.90 -17.62 -6.50
CA PRO A 143 11.28 -16.72 -7.60
C PRO A 143 12.76 -16.35 -7.65
N ASP A 144 13.46 -16.42 -6.52
CA ASP A 144 14.89 -16.12 -6.41
C ASP A 144 15.77 -17.35 -6.75
N GLY A 145 15.15 -18.48 -7.10
CA GLY A 145 15.81 -19.74 -7.42
C GLY A 145 16.21 -20.58 -6.21
N ALA A 146 15.93 -20.15 -4.99
CA ALA A 146 16.23 -20.93 -3.80
C ALA A 146 15.25 -22.09 -3.64
N VAL A 147 15.77 -23.29 -3.25
CA VAL A 147 14.93 -24.45 -2.97
C VAL A 147 14.23 -24.25 -1.62
N VAL A 148 12.90 -24.12 -1.65
CA VAL A 148 12.08 -23.85 -0.45
C VAL A 148 11.23 -25.04 -0.02
N ALA A 149 11.02 -26.00 -0.92
CA ALA A 149 10.27 -27.23 -0.70
C ALA A 149 10.75 -28.32 -1.67
N ALA A 150 10.20 -29.51 -1.56
CA ALA A 150 10.33 -30.54 -2.58
C ALA A 150 8.98 -31.22 -2.84
N LEU A 151 8.77 -31.61 -4.09
CA LEU A 151 7.73 -32.55 -4.49
C LEU A 151 8.26 -33.95 -4.20
N CYS A 152 7.65 -34.64 -3.23
CA CYS A 152 8.08 -35.96 -2.78
C CYS A 152 7.05 -37.01 -3.18
N VAL A 153 7.54 -38.14 -3.68
CA VAL A 153 6.74 -39.33 -3.96
C VAL A 153 7.28 -40.48 -3.14
N THR A 154 6.39 -41.20 -2.45
CA THR A 154 6.72 -42.40 -1.64
C THR A 154 6.01 -43.61 -2.20
N ASP A 155 6.68 -44.78 -2.12
CA ASP A 155 6.06 -46.06 -2.39
C ASP A 155 6.42 -47.07 -1.27
N HIS A 156 5.52 -48.01 -0.95
CA HIS A 156 5.70 -49.02 0.04
C HIS A 156 6.32 -50.32 -0.49
N VAL A 157 6.57 -50.38 -1.79
CA VAL A 157 7.32 -51.45 -2.46
C VAL A 157 8.53 -50.86 -3.18
N PRO A 158 9.61 -51.64 -3.41
CA PRO A 158 10.70 -51.16 -4.27
C PRO A 158 10.18 -50.81 -5.65
N ARG A 159 10.67 -49.69 -6.21
CA ARG A 159 10.22 -49.17 -7.50
C ARG A 159 11.41 -48.74 -8.33
N THR A 160 11.50 -49.23 -9.55
CA THR A 160 12.42 -48.68 -10.54
C THR A 160 11.74 -47.56 -11.29
N TRP A 161 12.28 -46.34 -11.14
CA TRP A 161 11.71 -45.16 -11.72
C TRP A 161 12.10 -45.07 -13.22
N SER A 162 11.13 -45.07 -14.10
CA SER A 162 11.39 -44.88 -15.53
C SER A 162 11.78 -43.43 -15.84
N ALA A 163 12.51 -43.24 -16.97
CA ALA A 163 12.89 -41.91 -17.41
C ALA A 163 11.68 -40.98 -17.62
N GLY A 164 10.56 -41.50 -18.14
CA GLY A 164 9.33 -40.73 -18.34
C GLY A 164 8.66 -40.32 -17.03
N GLU A 165 8.68 -41.18 -15.98
CA GLU A 165 8.17 -40.82 -14.66
C GLU A 165 9.00 -39.72 -14.01
N LEU A 166 10.34 -39.80 -14.13
CA LEU A 166 11.25 -38.80 -13.59
C LEU A 166 11.08 -37.45 -14.30
N GLU A 167 10.93 -37.45 -15.63
CA GLU A 167 10.66 -36.24 -16.41
C GLU A 167 9.30 -35.65 -16.04
N PHE A 168 8.26 -36.43 -15.89
CA PHE A 168 6.95 -36.00 -15.47
C PHE A 168 6.98 -35.35 -14.08
N LEU A 169 7.69 -35.95 -13.11
CA LEU A 169 7.84 -35.41 -11.75
C LEU A 169 8.65 -34.11 -11.75
N ASP A 170 9.64 -33.99 -12.60
CA ASP A 170 10.41 -32.77 -12.78
C ASP A 170 9.52 -31.63 -13.29
N LEU A 171 8.72 -31.89 -14.32
CA LEU A 171 7.72 -30.92 -14.81
C LEU A 171 6.74 -30.50 -13.74
N LEU A 172 6.24 -31.43 -12.91
CA LEU A 172 5.34 -31.11 -11.81
C LEU A 172 6.02 -30.28 -10.71
N SER A 173 7.31 -30.49 -10.46
CA SER A 173 8.07 -29.66 -9.52
C SER A 173 8.20 -28.22 -10.02
N HIS A 174 8.34 -28.00 -11.33
CA HIS A 174 8.29 -26.68 -11.95
C HIS A 174 6.90 -26.02 -11.84
N VAL A 175 5.82 -26.79 -12.00
CA VAL A 175 4.46 -26.29 -11.79
C VAL A 175 4.27 -25.85 -10.34
N ALA A 176 4.75 -26.64 -9.37
CA ALA A 176 4.71 -26.28 -7.95
C ALA A 176 5.53 -25.01 -7.66
N SER A 177 6.68 -24.86 -8.32
CA SER A 177 7.52 -23.66 -8.21
C SER A 177 6.81 -22.40 -8.75
N ALA A 178 6.16 -22.52 -9.90
CA ALA A 178 5.37 -21.43 -10.49
C ALA A 178 4.19 -21.03 -9.57
N GLU A 179 3.53 -21.99 -8.95
CA GLU A 179 2.46 -21.70 -7.97
C GLU A 179 3.00 -20.95 -6.74
N ILE A 180 4.16 -21.33 -6.21
CA ILE A 180 4.82 -20.59 -5.13
C ILE A 180 5.14 -19.16 -5.58
N ALA A 181 5.70 -18.98 -6.78
CA ALA A 181 6.03 -17.67 -7.30
C ALA A 181 4.78 -16.77 -7.40
N LEU A 182 3.67 -17.32 -7.87
CA LEU A 182 2.39 -16.61 -7.94
C LEU A 182 1.89 -16.19 -6.55
N GLN A 183 1.90 -17.11 -5.59
CA GLN A 183 1.45 -16.83 -4.22
C GLN A 183 2.30 -15.75 -3.54
N VAL A 184 3.63 -15.80 -3.73
CA VAL A 184 4.56 -14.79 -3.21
C VAL A 184 4.27 -13.42 -3.82
N THR A 185 4.07 -13.37 -5.14
CA THR A 185 3.78 -12.12 -5.87
C THR A 185 2.47 -11.50 -5.40
N LEU A 186 1.40 -12.30 -5.29
CA LEU A 186 0.10 -11.84 -4.82
C LEU A 186 0.16 -11.31 -3.38
N LYS A 187 0.91 -12.01 -2.50
CA LYS A 187 1.07 -11.59 -1.11
C LYS A 187 1.83 -10.26 -1.00
N HIS A 188 2.95 -10.11 -1.71
CA HIS A 188 3.70 -8.86 -1.70
C HIS A 188 2.89 -7.70 -2.30
N GLY A 189 2.06 -7.98 -3.31
CA GLY A 189 1.12 -7.01 -3.87
C GLY A 189 0.12 -6.53 -2.81
N ALA A 190 -0.49 -7.45 -2.06
CA ALA A 190 -1.44 -7.12 -1.00
C ALA A 190 -0.79 -6.34 0.16
N GLU A 191 0.41 -6.74 0.60
CA GLU A 191 1.16 -6.03 1.65
C GLU A 191 1.53 -4.59 1.22
N ARG A 192 1.93 -4.40 -0.05
CA ARG A 192 2.21 -3.07 -0.62
C ARG A 192 0.95 -2.21 -0.68
N ALA A 193 -0.17 -2.78 -1.13
CA ALA A 193 -1.45 -2.07 -1.20
C ALA A 193 -1.93 -1.65 0.20
N GLU A 194 -1.79 -2.50 1.21
CA GLU A 194 -2.16 -2.17 2.58
C GLU A 194 -1.27 -1.07 3.17
N LEU A 195 0.04 -1.12 2.92
CA LEU A 195 0.96 -0.07 3.34
C LEU A 195 0.63 1.26 2.66
N ALA A 196 0.39 1.25 1.33
CA ALA A 196 0.01 2.43 0.58
C ALA A 196 -1.29 3.04 1.12
N ARG A 197 -2.31 2.21 1.39
CA ARG A 197 -3.58 2.65 1.99
C ARG A 197 -3.37 3.28 3.37
N THR A 198 -2.57 2.65 4.23
CA THR A 198 -2.27 3.17 5.57
C THR A 198 -1.55 4.52 5.50
N LEU A 199 -0.59 4.68 4.59
CA LEU A 199 0.10 5.94 4.35
C LEU A 199 -0.88 7.00 3.82
N GLN A 200 -1.71 6.67 2.85
CA GLN A 200 -2.72 7.56 2.30
C GLN A 200 -3.69 8.05 3.39
N GLU A 201 -4.23 7.14 4.21
CA GLU A 201 -5.12 7.49 5.32
C GLU A 201 -4.42 8.41 6.34
N SER A 202 -3.13 8.26 6.58
CA SER A 202 -2.36 9.12 7.49
C SER A 202 -2.13 10.53 6.92
N LEU A 203 -2.14 10.67 5.60
CA LEU A 203 -2.01 11.96 4.90
C LEU A 203 -3.33 12.73 4.79
N LEU A 204 -4.47 12.11 5.08
CA LEU A 204 -5.77 12.77 5.12
C LEU A 204 -6.14 13.15 6.57
N PRO A 205 -6.98 14.16 6.79
CA PRO A 205 -7.45 14.49 8.12
C PRO A 205 -8.31 13.34 8.68
N PRO A 206 -8.01 12.80 9.87
CA PRO A 206 -8.76 11.67 10.43
C PRO A 206 -10.22 12.02 10.73
N ARG A 207 -10.47 13.30 11.00
CA ARG A 207 -11.82 13.89 11.17
C ARG A 207 -11.77 15.35 10.73
N LEU A 208 -12.85 15.79 10.13
CA LEU A 208 -13.05 17.22 9.87
C LEU A 208 -13.50 17.91 11.16
N PRO A 209 -12.95 19.10 11.45
CA PRO A 209 -13.39 19.88 12.61
C PRO A 209 -14.80 20.40 12.42
N GLU A 210 -15.49 20.62 13.53
CA GLU A 210 -16.77 21.33 13.52
C GLU A 210 -16.53 22.84 13.40
N ILE A 211 -17.14 23.44 12.41
CA ILE A 211 -17.11 24.90 12.23
C ILE A 211 -18.41 25.48 12.79
N PRO A 212 -18.34 26.35 13.82
CA PRO A 212 -19.54 26.96 14.39
C PRO A 212 -20.41 27.65 13.33
N GLY A 213 -21.69 27.29 13.26
CA GLY A 213 -22.64 27.84 12.30
C GLY A 213 -22.51 27.37 10.85
N LEU A 214 -21.57 26.46 10.54
CA LEU A 214 -21.36 25.90 9.21
C LEU A 214 -21.29 24.35 9.28
N ARG A 215 -21.56 23.71 8.16
CA ARG A 215 -21.41 22.24 8.05
C ARG A 215 -20.39 21.93 6.95
N VAL A 216 -19.45 21.06 7.25
CA VAL A 216 -18.41 20.65 6.30
C VAL A 216 -18.39 19.13 6.19
N ALA A 217 -18.20 18.64 4.98
CA ALA A 217 -18.04 17.21 4.71
C ALA A 217 -17.12 17.01 3.51
N ALA A 218 -16.35 15.93 3.53
CA ALA A 218 -15.53 15.49 2.41
C ALA A 218 -15.87 14.06 2.02
N ARG A 219 -15.63 13.75 0.76
CA ARG A 219 -15.58 12.39 0.23
C ARG A 219 -14.32 12.25 -0.60
N TYR A 220 -13.63 11.17 -0.34
CA TYR A 220 -12.43 10.75 -1.05
C TYR A 220 -12.70 9.40 -1.70
N VAL A 221 -12.31 9.26 -2.96
CA VAL A 221 -12.35 8.00 -3.70
C VAL A 221 -10.95 7.74 -4.18
N ALA A 222 -10.34 6.68 -3.65
CA ALA A 222 -9.04 6.26 -4.15
C ALA A 222 -9.18 5.67 -5.55
N GLY A 223 -8.35 6.13 -6.47
CA GLY A 223 -8.20 5.61 -7.81
C GLY A 223 -7.13 4.52 -7.91
N GLY A 224 -6.91 4.00 -9.12
CA GLY A 224 -5.85 3.06 -9.44
C GLY A 224 -6.02 1.67 -8.79
N THR A 225 -4.92 0.93 -8.69
CA THR A 225 -4.89 -0.44 -8.15
C THR A 225 -4.83 -0.51 -6.62
N GLY A 226 -4.84 0.63 -5.92
CA GLY A 226 -4.70 0.71 -4.46
C GLY A 226 -3.29 0.36 -3.93
N ALA A 227 -2.33 0.09 -4.80
CA ALA A 227 -0.97 -0.30 -4.42
C ALA A 227 0.00 0.89 -4.26
N GLU A 228 -0.44 2.10 -4.53
CA GLU A 228 0.38 3.31 -4.50
C GLU A 228 -0.32 4.43 -3.72
N VAL A 229 0.47 5.26 -3.05
CA VAL A 229 -0.01 6.50 -2.44
C VAL A 229 -0.23 7.52 -3.56
N LEU A 230 -1.39 8.14 -3.57
CA LEU A 230 -1.82 9.07 -4.61
C LEU A 230 -1.66 10.53 -4.15
N GLY A 231 -1.76 11.48 -5.10
CA GLY A 231 -1.42 12.89 -4.90
C GLY A 231 -2.49 13.74 -4.24
N ASP A 232 -3.76 13.34 -4.37
CA ASP A 232 -4.91 14.12 -3.91
C ASP A 232 -4.96 14.27 -2.39
N PHE A 233 -5.19 15.49 -1.94
CA PHE A 233 -5.39 15.78 -0.53
C PHE A 233 -6.45 16.84 -0.28
N TYR A 234 -7.00 16.83 0.91
CA TYR A 234 -7.84 17.91 1.42
C TYR A 234 -7.56 18.14 2.90
N ASP A 235 -7.91 19.33 3.37
CA ASP A 235 -7.82 19.62 4.78
C ASP A 235 -8.78 20.76 5.19
N VAL A 236 -9.13 20.79 6.48
CA VAL A 236 -9.92 21.84 7.11
C VAL A 236 -9.32 22.13 8.49
N PHE A 237 -8.97 23.37 8.74
CA PHE A 237 -8.29 23.75 9.99
C PHE A 237 -8.56 25.21 10.38
N PRO A 238 -8.37 25.56 11.65
CA PRO A 238 -8.45 26.96 12.09
C PRO A 238 -7.41 27.83 11.40
N SER A 239 -7.78 29.07 11.11
CA SER A 239 -6.93 30.09 10.51
C SER A 239 -6.91 31.34 11.41
N VAL A 240 -6.31 32.43 10.91
CA VAL A 240 -6.22 33.68 11.68
C VAL A 240 -7.59 34.15 12.20
N ARG A 241 -7.59 34.69 13.41
CA ARG A 241 -8.81 35.19 14.08
C ARG A 241 -9.85 34.08 14.24
N THR A 242 -11.06 34.26 13.74
CA THR A 242 -12.18 33.31 13.78
C THR A 242 -12.49 32.68 12.42
N SER A 243 -11.50 32.68 11.51
CA SER A 243 -11.64 32.08 10.18
C SER A 243 -11.12 30.65 10.13
N TRP A 244 -11.48 29.95 9.08
CA TRP A 244 -11.11 28.57 8.80
C TRP A 244 -10.49 28.48 7.42
N GLY A 245 -9.44 27.68 7.32
CA GLY A 245 -8.84 27.28 6.05
C GLY A 245 -9.48 25.99 5.55
N LEU A 246 -9.88 25.98 4.29
CA LEU A 246 -10.30 24.80 3.55
C LEU A 246 -9.37 24.69 2.35
N VAL A 247 -8.85 23.51 2.11
CA VAL A 247 -7.98 23.24 0.97
C VAL A 247 -8.32 21.93 0.29
N VAL A 248 -8.23 21.92 -1.02
CA VAL A 248 -8.17 20.72 -1.87
C VAL A 248 -7.00 20.90 -2.81
N GLY A 249 -6.21 19.86 -3.03
CA GLY A 249 -5.06 19.92 -3.92
C GLY A 249 -4.67 18.56 -4.43
N ASP A 250 -3.87 18.59 -5.49
CA ASP A 250 -3.30 17.39 -6.12
C ASP A 250 -1.81 17.59 -6.37
N VAL A 251 -1.01 16.63 -5.94
CA VAL A 251 0.45 16.58 -6.11
C VAL A 251 0.78 15.74 -7.33
N CYS A 252 1.51 16.30 -8.27
CA CYS A 252 1.95 15.57 -9.46
C CYS A 252 2.71 14.29 -9.11
N GLY A 253 2.23 13.15 -9.64
CA GLY A 253 2.83 11.83 -9.47
C GLY A 253 2.23 11.04 -8.32
N LYS A 254 2.87 9.92 -7.98
CA LYS A 254 2.36 8.93 -7.01
C LYS A 254 3.48 8.28 -6.22
N GLY A 255 3.11 7.51 -5.19
CA GLY A 255 4.04 6.82 -4.33
C GLY A 255 4.67 7.70 -3.24
N VAL A 256 5.77 7.23 -2.65
CA VAL A 256 6.44 7.88 -1.51
C VAL A 256 6.83 9.35 -1.79
N PRO A 257 7.34 9.71 -2.97
CA PRO A 257 7.66 11.10 -3.25
C PRO A 257 6.43 12.03 -3.24
N ALA A 258 5.30 11.60 -3.81
CA ALA A 258 4.05 12.37 -3.75
C ALA A 258 3.57 12.53 -2.29
N ALA A 259 3.64 11.45 -1.50
CA ALA A 259 3.31 11.48 -0.07
C ALA A 259 4.12 12.53 0.71
N LYS A 260 5.42 12.67 0.43
CA LYS A 260 6.28 13.68 1.05
C LYS A 260 5.81 15.09 0.70
N SER A 261 5.50 15.35 -0.58
CA SER A 261 5.01 16.64 -1.04
C SER A 261 3.63 16.97 -0.47
N THR A 262 2.74 15.99 -0.36
CA THR A 262 1.43 16.13 0.29
C THR A 262 1.57 16.52 1.76
N ALA A 263 2.48 15.85 2.49
CA ALA A 263 2.75 16.18 3.89
C ALA A 263 3.29 17.60 4.02
N LEU A 264 4.30 17.97 3.20
CA LEU A 264 4.84 19.33 3.16
C LEU A 264 3.74 20.36 2.90
N ALA A 265 2.91 20.14 1.87
CA ALA A 265 1.84 21.05 1.49
C ALA A 265 0.87 21.27 2.66
N ARG A 266 0.37 20.19 3.27
CA ARG A 266 -0.61 20.28 4.36
C ARG A 266 -0.06 20.99 5.59
N TYR A 267 1.17 20.67 6.03
CA TYR A 267 1.77 21.28 7.21
C TYR A 267 2.14 22.75 6.97
N THR A 268 2.66 23.09 5.78
CA THR A 268 2.94 24.48 5.40
C THR A 268 1.65 25.29 5.37
N LEU A 269 0.60 24.82 4.71
CA LEU A 269 -0.69 25.51 4.64
C LEU A 269 -1.29 25.75 6.03
N ARG A 270 -1.23 24.77 6.93
CA ARG A 270 -1.68 24.94 8.31
C ARG A 270 -0.87 25.98 9.08
N ALA A 271 0.45 25.97 8.93
CA ALA A 271 1.34 26.92 9.60
C ALA A 271 1.10 28.36 9.10
N GLU A 272 1.02 28.52 7.77
CA GLU A 272 0.83 29.84 7.15
C GLU A 272 -0.58 30.40 7.33
N ALA A 273 -1.58 29.55 7.51
CA ALA A 273 -2.94 29.97 7.83
C ALA A 273 -3.05 30.66 9.20
N HIS A 274 -2.15 30.42 10.12
CA HIS A 274 -2.07 31.16 11.39
C HIS A 274 -1.39 32.52 11.26
N ARG A 275 -0.67 32.77 10.17
CA ARG A 275 0.06 34.01 9.90
C ARG A 275 -0.66 34.94 8.92
N HIS A 276 -1.35 34.33 7.95
CA HIS A 276 -1.98 35.04 6.84
C HIS A 276 -3.48 34.71 6.74
N GLY A 277 -4.28 35.74 6.46
CA GLY A 277 -5.73 35.58 6.23
C GLY A 277 -6.11 35.55 4.74
N ARG A 278 -5.18 35.86 3.83
CA ARG A 278 -5.40 35.88 2.38
C ARG A 278 -4.96 34.58 1.75
N PRO A 279 -5.84 33.86 1.03
CA PRO A 279 -5.53 32.64 0.32
C PRO A 279 -4.30 32.72 -0.56
N SER A 280 -4.18 33.78 -1.36
CA SER A 280 -3.04 33.98 -2.29
C SER A 280 -1.69 34.01 -1.55
N LEU A 281 -1.60 34.62 -0.37
CA LEU A 281 -0.35 34.67 0.41
C LEU A 281 0.01 33.31 1.01
N ILE A 282 -0.98 32.54 1.43
CA ILE A 282 -0.79 31.19 1.98
C ILE A 282 -0.28 30.24 0.87
N LEU A 283 -0.87 30.32 -0.32
CA LEU A 283 -0.40 29.55 -1.47
C LEU A 283 0.98 29.99 -1.98
N ALA A 284 1.29 31.28 -1.94
CA ALA A 284 2.63 31.80 -2.27
C ALA A 284 3.70 31.29 -1.30
N ALA A 285 3.40 31.24 0.00
CA ALA A 285 4.30 30.66 1.00
C ALA A 285 4.51 29.15 0.80
N LEU A 286 3.46 28.43 0.42
CA LEU A 286 3.59 27.02 0.03
C LEU A 286 4.47 26.88 -1.23
N ASN A 287 4.29 27.73 -2.23
CA ASN A 287 5.14 27.72 -3.43
C ASN A 287 6.62 27.86 -3.07
N GLN A 288 6.95 28.80 -2.18
CA GLN A 288 8.33 28.99 -1.73
C GLN A 288 8.86 27.74 -1.00
N ALA A 289 8.07 27.15 -0.11
CA ALA A 289 8.46 25.93 0.60
C ALA A 289 8.70 24.74 -0.36
N LEU A 290 7.92 24.62 -1.43
CA LEU A 290 8.12 23.60 -2.47
C LEU A 290 9.45 23.82 -3.21
N LEU A 291 9.74 25.03 -3.64
CA LEU A 291 10.97 25.37 -4.35
C LEU A 291 12.22 25.19 -3.49
N ASP A 292 12.14 25.53 -2.21
CA ASP A 292 13.26 25.43 -1.28
C ASP A 292 13.57 23.98 -0.89
N TRP A 293 12.56 23.13 -0.77
CA TRP A 293 12.75 21.79 -0.21
C TRP A 293 12.84 20.68 -1.26
N LEU A 294 12.26 20.84 -2.44
CA LEU A 294 12.22 19.80 -3.48
C LEU A 294 13.28 20.01 -4.57
N THR A 295 14.50 20.42 -4.19
CA THR A 295 15.60 20.69 -5.13
C THR A 295 16.06 19.45 -5.89
N ASP A 296 16.07 18.27 -5.24
CA ASP A 296 16.54 17.01 -5.84
C ASP A 296 15.44 16.25 -6.61
N ASP A 297 14.17 16.50 -6.33
CA ASP A 297 13.02 15.89 -7.01
C ASP A 297 11.91 16.93 -7.13
N PRO A 298 12.05 17.90 -8.07
CA PRO A 298 11.12 19.00 -8.21
C PRO A 298 9.73 18.46 -8.60
N ARG A 299 8.76 18.77 -7.76
CA ARG A 299 7.36 18.41 -7.98
C ARG A 299 6.50 19.63 -7.91
N PHE A 300 5.56 19.71 -8.81
CA PHE A 300 4.53 20.72 -8.78
C PHE A 300 3.23 20.14 -8.20
N LEU A 301 2.40 21.00 -7.72
CA LEU A 301 1.06 20.66 -7.29
C LEU A 301 0.06 21.72 -7.71
N SER A 302 -1.18 21.31 -7.85
CA SER A 302 -2.33 22.20 -7.95
C SER A 302 -3.04 22.26 -6.60
N ALA A 303 -3.56 23.45 -6.25
CA ALA A 303 -4.35 23.59 -5.02
C ALA A 303 -5.35 24.74 -5.14
N ILE A 304 -6.51 24.55 -4.51
CA ILE A 304 -7.46 25.62 -4.23
C ILE A 304 -7.59 25.80 -2.72
N TYR A 305 -7.38 27.01 -2.27
CA TYR A 305 -7.48 27.36 -0.84
C TYR A 305 -8.60 28.38 -0.61
N ALA A 306 -9.43 28.10 0.38
CA ALA A 306 -10.49 29.00 0.82
C ALA A 306 -10.30 29.43 2.28
N THR A 307 -10.35 30.75 2.54
CA THR A 307 -10.55 31.27 3.91
C THR A 307 -12.03 31.54 4.10
N VAL A 308 -12.60 30.92 5.14
CA VAL A 308 -14.02 30.99 5.45
C VAL A 308 -14.23 31.55 6.86
N ARG A 309 -15.19 32.47 7.02
CA ARG A 309 -15.59 33.00 8.30
C ARG A 309 -17.13 33.00 8.39
N ALA A 310 -17.66 32.35 9.42
CA ALA A 310 -19.08 32.42 9.74
C ALA A 310 -19.48 33.86 10.09
N THR A 311 -20.66 34.27 9.65
CA THR A 311 -21.25 35.58 9.92
C THR A 311 -22.71 35.41 10.29
N PRO A 312 -23.35 36.37 10.95
CA PRO A 312 -24.78 36.29 11.26
C PRO A 312 -25.69 36.09 10.03
N ALA A 313 -25.23 36.52 8.82
CA ALA A 313 -25.96 36.38 7.57
C ALA A 313 -25.58 35.13 6.76
N GLY A 314 -24.70 34.26 7.28
CA GLY A 314 -24.20 33.06 6.60
C GLY A 314 -22.69 32.92 6.68
N ALA A 315 -21.93 33.02 5.60
CA ALA A 315 -20.49 32.97 5.61
C ALA A 315 -19.84 33.93 4.61
N SER A 316 -18.70 34.48 5.00
CA SER A 316 -17.79 35.21 4.07
C SER A 316 -16.72 34.23 3.62
N VAL A 317 -16.51 34.16 2.31
CA VAL A 317 -15.55 33.26 1.65
C VAL A 317 -14.59 34.04 0.78
N GLN A 318 -13.31 33.73 0.91
CA GLN A 318 -12.27 34.21 0.01
C GLN A 318 -11.50 32.99 -0.54
N VAL A 319 -11.30 32.94 -1.87
CA VAL A 319 -10.69 31.76 -2.55
C VAL A 319 -9.54 32.24 -3.42
N SER A 320 -8.47 31.44 -3.45
CA SER A 320 -7.41 31.50 -4.46
C SER A 320 -7.17 30.11 -5.03
N SER A 321 -7.02 29.98 -6.35
CA SER A 321 -6.65 28.74 -7.03
C SER A 321 -5.26 28.88 -7.63
N ALA A 322 -4.48 27.80 -7.49
CA ALA A 322 -3.15 27.65 -8.06
C ALA A 322 -3.15 26.43 -9.00
N GLY A 323 -3.51 26.66 -10.27
CA GLY A 323 -3.58 25.61 -11.29
C GLY A 323 -4.65 24.51 -11.05
N HIS A 324 -5.56 24.74 -10.09
CA HIS A 324 -6.55 23.77 -9.65
C HIS A 324 -7.95 24.08 -10.19
N PRO A 325 -8.85 23.10 -10.33
CA PRO A 325 -10.25 23.35 -10.67
C PRO A 325 -10.86 24.44 -9.78
N LEU A 326 -11.63 25.35 -10.38
CA LEU A 326 -12.24 26.44 -9.64
C LEU A 326 -13.40 25.92 -8.77
N ALA A 327 -13.62 26.60 -7.66
CA ALA A 327 -14.73 26.28 -6.77
C ALA A 327 -16.09 26.42 -7.46
N LEU A 328 -17.06 25.62 -7.03
CA LEU A 328 -18.46 25.82 -7.39
C LEU A 328 -19.21 26.36 -6.19
N VAL A 329 -20.07 27.35 -6.43
CA VAL A 329 -21.04 27.84 -5.46
C VAL A 329 -22.42 27.36 -5.91
N HIS A 330 -23.02 26.48 -5.12
CA HIS A 330 -24.40 26.03 -5.28
C HIS A 330 -25.30 26.88 -4.38
N ARG A 331 -26.16 27.68 -5.00
CA ARG A 331 -27.08 28.56 -4.31
C ARG A 331 -28.34 27.85 -3.85
N ALA A 332 -28.99 28.37 -2.83
CA ALA A 332 -30.24 27.82 -2.30
C ALA A 332 -31.38 27.76 -3.35
N ASP A 333 -31.29 28.57 -4.41
CA ASP A 333 -32.24 28.60 -5.54
C ASP A 333 -31.90 27.59 -6.65
N GLY A 334 -30.92 26.70 -6.42
CA GLY A 334 -30.48 25.67 -7.37
C GLY A 334 -29.46 26.14 -8.42
N ARG A 335 -29.11 27.42 -8.46
CA ARG A 335 -28.09 27.92 -9.39
C ARG A 335 -26.69 27.46 -8.98
N VAL A 336 -25.91 26.98 -9.96
CA VAL A 336 -24.51 26.58 -9.76
C VAL A 336 -23.61 27.52 -10.52
N GLN A 337 -22.67 28.16 -9.83
CA GLN A 337 -21.76 29.15 -10.38
C GLN A 337 -20.32 28.78 -10.13
N THR A 338 -19.45 28.87 -11.14
CA THR A 338 -18.00 28.81 -10.95
C THR A 338 -17.52 30.02 -10.18
N PHE A 339 -16.65 29.83 -9.21
CA PHE A 339 -16.16 30.89 -8.35
C PHE A 339 -14.65 30.80 -8.16
N GLY A 340 -13.97 31.93 -8.37
CA GLY A 340 -12.52 32.04 -8.33
C GLY A 340 -11.95 32.53 -9.64
N ARG A 341 -10.64 32.66 -9.70
CA ARG A 341 -9.85 32.96 -10.90
C ARG A 341 -8.73 31.96 -11.02
N PRO A 342 -8.39 31.51 -12.23
CA PRO A 342 -7.22 30.62 -12.41
C PRO A 342 -5.95 31.31 -11.92
N GLY A 343 -5.00 30.52 -11.45
CA GLY A 343 -3.66 30.92 -11.05
C GLY A 343 -2.63 29.91 -11.52
N THR A 344 -1.34 30.20 -11.31
CA THR A 344 -0.22 29.34 -11.70
C THR A 344 -0.10 28.15 -10.77
N LEU A 345 0.30 26.97 -11.29
CA LEU A 345 0.72 25.81 -10.50
C LEU A 345 1.82 26.17 -9.52
N LEU A 346 1.86 25.52 -8.36
CA LEU A 346 2.88 25.72 -7.34
C LEU A 346 4.09 24.80 -7.55
N GLY A 347 5.27 25.26 -7.17
CA GLY A 347 6.53 24.53 -7.33
C GLY A 347 7.16 24.65 -8.73
N VAL A 348 6.64 25.54 -9.60
CA VAL A 348 7.13 25.73 -10.98
C VAL A 348 7.86 27.08 -11.15
N LEU A 349 7.24 28.16 -10.70
CA LEU A 349 7.76 29.52 -10.84
C LEU A 349 8.04 30.12 -9.48
N ALA A 350 9.10 30.92 -9.38
CA ALA A 350 9.43 31.62 -8.13
C ALA A 350 8.33 32.62 -7.71
N ASP A 351 7.70 33.26 -8.68
CA ASP A 351 6.61 34.22 -8.47
C ASP A 351 5.35 33.74 -9.20
N PRO A 352 4.50 32.93 -8.56
CA PRO A 352 3.30 32.41 -9.18
C PRO A 352 2.19 33.48 -9.22
N GLU A 353 1.47 33.53 -10.31
CA GLU A 353 0.30 34.44 -10.45
C GLU A 353 -0.89 33.85 -9.65
N LEU A 354 -1.26 34.50 -8.53
CA LEU A 354 -2.32 34.06 -7.62
C LEU A 354 -3.32 35.21 -7.35
N HIS A 355 -4.61 34.88 -7.40
CA HIS A 355 -5.69 35.85 -7.28
C HIS A 355 -6.65 35.51 -6.16
N ASP A 356 -6.97 36.49 -5.33
CA ASP A 356 -8.03 36.36 -4.32
C ASP A 356 -9.39 36.79 -4.87
N SER A 357 -10.38 35.92 -4.82
CA SER A 357 -11.79 36.21 -5.14
C SER A 357 -12.64 36.10 -3.87
N ARG A 358 -13.64 37.00 -3.73
CA ARG A 358 -14.49 37.07 -2.54
C ARG A 358 -15.97 36.91 -2.89
N THR A 359 -16.69 36.16 -2.02
CA THR A 359 -18.14 36.04 -2.11
C THR A 359 -18.75 35.86 -0.70
N SER A 360 -20.06 35.95 -0.64
CA SER A 360 -20.83 35.61 0.56
C SER A 360 -21.76 34.43 0.27
N LEU A 361 -21.86 33.53 1.21
CA LEU A 361 -22.82 32.44 1.20
C LEU A 361 -23.95 32.78 2.14
N ARG A 362 -25.18 32.60 1.70
CA ARG A 362 -26.41 32.77 2.48
C ARG A 362 -26.87 31.41 3.04
N PRO A 363 -27.79 31.39 4.01
CA PRO A 363 -28.42 30.15 4.44
C PRO A 363 -28.95 29.32 3.25
N GLY A 364 -28.59 28.04 3.20
CA GLY A 364 -28.88 27.13 2.10
C GLY A 364 -27.82 27.05 1.01
N ASP A 365 -26.89 28.03 0.90
CA ASP A 365 -25.80 28.00 -0.07
C ASP A 365 -24.71 27.00 0.34
N SER A 366 -24.00 26.47 -0.67
CA SER A 366 -22.84 25.59 -0.47
C SER A 366 -21.65 26.04 -1.31
N LEU A 367 -20.44 25.85 -0.80
CA LEU A 367 -19.17 25.92 -1.52
C LEU A 367 -18.66 24.50 -1.74
N ILE A 368 -18.30 24.17 -2.96
CA ILE A 368 -17.77 22.87 -3.36
C ILE A 368 -16.37 23.07 -3.92
N LEU A 369 -15.38 22.45 -3.29
CA LEU A 369 -14.01 22.30 -3.79
C LEU A 369 -13.81 20.85 -4.20
N PHE A 370 -13.12 20.59 -5.31
CA PHE A 370 -12.96 19.25 -5.84
C PHE A 370 -11.70 19.13 -6.68
N THR A 371 -11.12 17.94 -6.77
CA THR A 371 -9.98 17.64 -7.64
C THR A 371 -10.46 17.29 -9.05
N ASP A 372 -9.54 17.34 -10.00
CA ASP A 372 -9.81 17.00 -11.41
C ASP A 372 -10.26 15.54 -11.58
N GLY A 373 -9.86 14.63 -10.69
CA GLY A 373 -10.38 13.27 -10.69
C GLY A 373 -11.91 13.15 -10.62
N VAL A 374 -12.61 14.20 -10.14
CA VAL A 374 -14.09 14.26 -10.24
C VAL A 374 -14.52 14.53 -11.68
N THR A 375 -13.90 15.47 -12.38
CA THR A 375 -14.29 15.87 -13.73
C THR A 375 -13.62 15.05 -14.82
N GLU A 376 -12.43 14.52 -14.57
CA GLU A 376 -11.69 13.65 -15.49
C GLU A 376 -12.03 12.16 -15.33
N ALA A 377 -12.93 11.83 -14.41
CA ALA A 377 -13.47 10.49 -14.27
C ALA A 377 -13.98 9.95 -15.61
N ARG A 378 -13.59 8.72 -15.96
CA ARG A 378 -13.94 8.08 -17.23
C ARG A 378 -14.09 6.55 -17.08
N ARG A 379 -14.85 5.95 -17.99
CA ARG A 379 -14.91 4.49 -18.11
C ARG A 379 -13.60 3.97 -18.71
N ARG A 380 -13.19 2.79 -18.29
CA ARG A 380 -12.01 2.13 -18.84
C ARG A 380 -12.15 1.95 -20.36
N GLY A 381 -11.17 2.48 -21.11
CA GLY A 381 -11.18 2.41 -22.59
C GLY A 381 -12.04 3.46 -23.28
N ASP A 382 -12.73 4.31 -22.54
CA ASP A 382 -13.52 5.43 -23.09
C ASP A 382 -12.72 6.75 -23.01
N ARG A 383 -12.98 7.66 -23.94
CA ARG A 383 -12.44 9.02 -23.97
C ARG A 383 -13.39 10.05 -23.38
N ASP A 384 -14.66 9.67 -23.15
CA ASP A 384 -15.66 10.56 -22.57
C ASP A 384 -15.39 10.78 -21.08
N LEU A 385 -15.19 12.03 -20.68
CA LEU A 385 -14.98 12.46 -19.29
C LEU A 385 -16.33 12.76 -18.63
N TYR A 386 -16.40 12.61 -17.32
CA TYR A 386 -17.54 13.07 -16.55
C TYR A 386 -17.80 14.56 -16.80
N GLY A 387 -16.77 15.37 -16.68
CA GLY A 387 -16.74 16.77 -17.10
C GLY A 387 -17.50 17.74 -16.18
N ASP A 388 -17.13 18.99 -16.25
CA ASP A 388 -17.75 20.09 -15.48
C ASP A 388 -19.26 20.21 -15.69
N ARG A 389 -19.72 19.96 -16.90
CA ARG A 389 -21.14 20.07 -17.23
C ARG A 389 -21.97 19.09 -16.41
N ARG A 390 -21.60 17.80 -16.41
CA ARG A 390 -22.35 16.77 -15.65
C ARG A 390 -22.31 17.05 -14.15
N LEU A 391 -21.18 17.56 -13.63
CA LEU A 391 -21.08 17.94 -12.23
C LEU A 391 -22.04 19.08 -11.89
N ARG A 392 -22.11 20.10 -12.72
CA ARG A 392 -23.05 21.24 -12.51
C ARG A 392 -24.50 20.81 -12.64
N ASP A 393 -24.81 20.00 -13.65
CA ASP A 393 -26.18 19.48 -13.89
C ASP A 393 -26.62 18.62 -12.70
N LEU A 394 -25.72 17.77 -12.16
CA LEU A 394 -25.96 17.02 -10.93
C LEU A 394 -26.31 17.98 -9.79
N LEU A 395 -25.43 18.94 -9.46
CA LEU A 395 -25.61 19.86 -8.34
C LEU A 395 -26.90 20.67 -8.48
N ALA A 396 -27.21 21.18 -9.68
CA ALA A 396 -28.43 21.93 -9.95
C ALA A 396 -29.72 21.11 -9.76
N GLY A 397 -29.65 19.81 -9.96
CA GLY A 397 -30.76 18.87 -9.75
C GLY A 397 -30.91 18.39 -8.30
N LEU A 398 -29.94 18.69 -7.40
CA LEU A 398 -30.02 18.26 -6.02
C LEU A 398 -31.00 19.15 -5.23
N PRO A 399 -31.89 18.56 -4.41
CA PRO A 399 -32.68 19.31 -3.43
C PRO A 399 -31.75 19.92 -2.36
N ASP A 400 -32.32 20.81 -1.53
CA ASP A 400 -31.57 21.28 -0.33
C ASP A 400 -31.25 20.10 0.59
N MET A 401 -29.96 19.82 0.73
CA MET A 401 -29.46 18.68 1.51
C MET A 401 -28.18 19.03 2.27
N SER A 402 -27.84 18.20 3.26
CA SER A 402 -26.63 18.41 4.07
C SER A 402 -25.35 18.31 3.24
N ALA A 403 -24.26 18.96 3.71
CA ALA A 403 -22.93 18.87 3.09
C ALA A 403 -22.51 17.42 2.85
N ALA A 404 -22.78 16.51 3.81
CA ALA A 404 -22.45 15.09 3.72
C ALA A 404 -23.21 14.38 2.59
N ARG A 405 -24.48 14.70 2.40
CA ARG A 405 -25.30 14.14 1.32
C ARG A 405 -24.87 14.68 -0.04
N THR A 406 -24.55 15.98 -0.14
CA THR A 406 -24.04 16.58 -1.39
C THR A 406 -22.72 15.94 -1.80
N ALA A 407 -21.75 15.81 -0.87
CA ALA A 407 -20.48 15.14 -1.15
C ALA A 407 -20.67 13.68 -1.55
N ALA A 408 -21.60 12.96 -0.89
CA ALA A 408 -21.94 11.58 -1.24
C ALA A 408 -22.59 11.45 -2.63
N ALA A 409 -23.45 12.39 -3.01
CA ALA A 409 -24.06 12.42 -4.34
C ALA A 409 -23.03 12.61 -5.45
N ILE A 410 -22.03 13.49 -5.26
CA ILE A 410 -20.91 13.67 -6.18
C ILE A 410 -20.14 12.34 -6.30
N GLN A 411 -19.76 11.73 -5.16
CA GLN A 411 -19.03 10.46 -5.16
C GLN A 411 -19.78 9.35 -5.88
N GLN A 412 -21.09 9.22 -5.64
CA GLN A 412 -21.93 8.21 -6.29
C GLN A 412 -22.03 8.43 -7.80
N ALA A 413 -22.18 9.68 -8.24
CA ALA A 413 -22.26 10.03 -9.65
C ALA A 413 -20.96 9.71 -10.39
N VAL A 414 -19.81 10.04 -9.80
CA VAL A 414 -18.49 9.69 -10.34
C VAL A 414 -18.34 8.17 -10.46
N ARG A 415 -18.64 7.41 -9.40
CA ARG A 415 -18.57 5.94 -9.42
C ARG A 415 -19.53 5.31 -10.41
N ALA A 416 -20.75 5.82 -10.51
CA ALA A 416 -21.73 5.32 -11.47
C ALA A 416 -21.29 5.56 -12.92
N PHE A 417 -20.57 6.65 -13.17
CA PHE A 417 -20.05 6.97 -14.50
C PHE A 417 -18.80 6.14 -14.84
N SER A 418 -17.82 6.05 -13.95
CA SER A 418 -16.53 5.38 -14.19
C SER A 418 -16.60 3.87 -14.09
N GLY A 419 -17.58 3.33 -13.33
CA GLY A 419 -17.58 1.92 -12.94
C GLY A 419 -16.67 1.62 -11.76
N PRO A 420 -16.31 0.33 -11.54
CA PRO A 420 -15.50 -0.08 -10.39
C PRO A 420 -14.03 0.40 -10.44
N ASP A 421 -13.50 0.60 -11.64
CA ASP A 421 -12.09 0.95 -11.88
C ASP A 421 -11.96 2.47 -12.12
N ILE A 422 -11.89 3.25 -11.06
CA ILE A 422 -11.60 4.69 -11.12
C ILE A 422 -10.10 4.86 -11.41
N SER A 423 -9.77 5.64 -12.44
CA SER A 423 -8.40 5.79 -12.92
C SER A 423 -7.53 6.66 -12.02
N ASP A 424 -8.13 7.62 -11.35
CA ASP A 424 -7.45 8.61 -10.52
C ASP A 424 -8.22 8.90 -9.24
N ASP A 425 -7.57 9.52 -8.27
CA ASP A 425 -8.21 9.97 -7.05
C ASP A 425 -9.29 11.01 -7.33
N ALA A 426 -10.33 11.03 -6.52
CA ALA A 426 -11.35 12.05 -6.61
C ALA A 426 -11.74 12.54 -5.20
N VAL A 427 -11.55 13.82 -4.98
CA VAL A 427 -11.93 14.50 -3.74
C VAL A 427 -13.08 15.47 -4.01
N ALA A 428 -14.08 15.46 -3.13
CA ALA A 428 -15.09 16.50 -3.06
C ALA A 428 -15.22 16.99 -1.61
N LEU A 429 -14.92 18.27 -1.37
CA LEU A 429 -15.06 18.95 -0.08
C LEU A 429 -16.19 19.96 -0.19
N VAL A 430 -17.22 19.80 0.62
CA VAL A 430 -18.43 20.61 0.63
C VAL A 430 -18.55 21.37 1.95
N LEU A 431 -18.65 22.69 1.87
CA LEU A 431 -19.04 23.57 2.97
C LEU A 431 -20.47 24.07 2.72
N LYS A 432 -21.34 23.96 3.70
CA LYS A 432 -22.73 24.43 3.63
C LYS A 432 -23.05 25.40 4.75
N VAL A 433 -23.75 26.46 4.40
CA VAL A 433 -24.45 27.30 5.38
C VAL A 433 -25.82 26.66 5.64
N PRO A 434 -26.12 26.20 6.88
CA PRO A 434 -27.40 25.57 7.19
C PRO A 434 -28.57 26.47 6.86
N GLY A 435 -29.64 25.91 6.33
CA GLY A 435 -30.92 26.59 6.12
C GLY A 435 -31.61 26.92 7.46
N ARG A 436 -32.61 27.79 7.44
CA ARG A 436 -33.35 28.13 8.64
C ARG A 436 -34.06 26.92 9.32
N GLN A 437 -34.33 25.85 8.54
CA GLN A 437 -34.99 24.63 9.04
C GLN A 437 -34.02 23.65 9.72
N ASP A 438 -32.73 23.65 9.37
CA ASP A 438 -31.73 22.74 9.94
C ASP A 438 -31.33 23.10 11.39
N ASN A 439 -31.54 24.35 11.80
CA ASN A 439 -31.24 24.81 13.17
C ASN A 439 -32.28 24.38 14.21
N ALA A 440 -33.45 23.89 13.78
CA ALA A 440 -34.51 23.44 14.70
C ALA A 440 -34.35 21.98 15.16
N GLN A 441 -33.49 21.17 14.50
CA GLN A 441 -33.31 19.75 14.85
C GLN A 441 -32.02 19.45 15.61
N GLY A 442 -31.20 20.45 15.94
CA GLY A 442 -29.92 20.31 16.66
C GLY A 442 -29.97 20.66 18.15
N GLY A 443 -31.14 20.78 18.74
CA GLY A 443 -31.35 21.12 20.15
C GLY A 443 -32.18 20.07 20.88
N VAL A 444 -31.61 18.86 21.08
CA VAL A 444 -32.00 17.93 22.16
C VAL A 444 -30.74 17.16 22.58
#